data_abdacb8b05ab9eb20baf1f281f915537
#
_entry.id   abdacb8b05ab9eb20baf1f281f915537
#
_cell.length_a   1.000
_cell.length_b   1.000
_cell.length_c   1.000
_cell.angle_alpha   90.00
_cell.angle_beta   90.00
_cell.angle_gamma   90.00
#
_symmetry.space_group_name_H-M   'P 1'
#
loop_
_entity.id
_entity.type
_entity.pdbx_description
1 polymer ?
#
loop_
_entity_poly.entity_id
_entity_poly.type
_entity_poly.pdbx_seq_one_letter_code
_entity_poly.pdbx_strand_id
1 'polypeptide(L)'
;MKLERNGIITDYGAHVNLQALGYNIKAFINLEVDPKQKPVFYPFVDSIPNVLECNCVTGEFSMLLKVAFPTTNELDTFIGELQQFGKTYTQVVFSTSVGPRGIHFEDQ
;
A
#
# COMPACT_ATOMS: atom_id res chain seq x y z
N MET A 1 -13.48 -13.09 -6.16
CA MET A 1 -13.21 -12.18 -6.03
C MET A 1 -12.20 -11.72 -6.75
N LYS A 2 -11.96 -10.79 -6.88
CA LYS A 2 -11.05 -10.24 -7.56
C LYS A 2 -9.76 -10.67 -7.32
N LEU A 3 -9.54 -11.27 -6.33
CA LEU A 3 -8.22 -11.61 -5.98
C LEU A 3 -7.62 -12.63 -6.90
N GLU A 4 -8.43 -13.45 -7.51
CA GLU A 4 -7.84 -14.41 -8.32
C GLU A 4 -7.65 -13.94 -9.66
N ARG A 5 -8.03 -12.76 -10.01
CA ARG A 5 -7.98 -12.35 -11.36
C ARG A 5 -6.63 -12.45 -11.95
N ASN A 6 -5.60 -12.31 -11.20
CA ASN A 6 -4.26 -12.41 -11.71
C ASN A 6 -3.61 -13.71 -11.35
N GLY A 7 -4.29 -14.58 -10.64
CA GLY A 7 -3.66 -15.77 -10.14
C GLY A 7 -2.65 -15.51 -9.07
N ILE A 8 -2.54 -14.28 -8.59
CA ILE A 8 -1.55 -13.93 -7.61
C ILE A 8 -1.99 -14.26 -6.22
N ILE A 9 -3.24 -13.98 -5.92
CA ILE A 9 -3.76 -14.21 -4.60
C ILE A 9 -4.71 -15.35 -4.70
N THR A 10 -4.46 -16.40 -3.97
CA THR A 10 -5.23 -17.61 -4.13
C THR A 10 -6.37 -17.73 -3.20
N ASP A 11 -6.32 -17.08 -2.04
CA ASP A 11 -7.47 -17.09 -1.18
C ASP A 11 -7.30 -16.03 -0.15
N TYR A 12 -8.34 -15.87 0.67
CA TYR A 12 -8.29 -14.85 1.65
C TYR A 12 -7.31 -15.18 2.72
N GLY A 13 -6.58 -14.25 3.15
CA GLY A 13 -5.61 -14.44 4.19
C GLY A 13 -4.33 -15.06 3.73
N ALA A 14 -4.25 -15.44 2.48
CA ALA A 14 -3.02 -15.99 1.98
C ALA A 14 -1.96 -14.92 1.91
N HIS A 15 -0.73 -15.28 2.21
CA HIS A 15 0.36 -14.36 2.11
C HIS A 15 0.98 -14.49 0.75
N VAL A 16 1.05 -13.43 0.01
CA VAL A 16 1.65 -13.39 -1.29
C VAL A 16 3.10 -13.00 -1.14
N ASN A 17 4.01 -13.77 -1.71
CA ASN A 17 5.41 -13.42 -1.70
C ASN A 17 5.65 -12.40 -2.80
N LEU A 18 5.55 -11.14 -2.45
CA LEU A 18 5.69 -10.08 -3.43
C LEU A 18 7.07 -10.03 -4.03
N GLN A 19 8.07 -10.41 -3.28
CA GLN A 19 9.41 -10.42 -3.78
C GLN A 19 9.56 -11.43 -4.91
N ALA A 20 8.95 -12.59 -4.77
CA ALA A 20 8.99 -13.61 -5.82
C ALA A 20 8.27 -13.13 -7.07
N LEU A 21 7.35 -12.18 -6.94
CA LEU A 21 6.63 -11.63 -8.07
C LEU A 21 7.33 -10.40 -8.65
N GLY A 22 8.49 -10.05 -8.12
CA GLY A 22 9.23 -8.92 -8.65
C GLY A 22 8.97 -7.60 -7.95
N TYR A 23 8.13 -7.58 -6.91
CA TYR A 23 7.87 -6.35 -6.18
C TYR A 23 8.84 -6.27 -5.01
N ASN A 24 10.03 -5.83 -5.30
CA ASN A 24 11.11 -5.86 -4.31
C ASN A 24 11.11 -4.70 -3.33
N ILE A 25 10.39 -3.64 -3.65
CA ILE A 25 10.41 -2.44 -2.82
C ILE A 25 9.05 -2.27 -2.16
N LYS A 26 9.00 -2.38 -0.85
CA LYS A 26 7.79 -2.08 -0.09
C LYS A 26 8.00 -0.76 0.63
N ALA A 27 6.96 0.01 0.74
CA ALA A 27 7.05 1.30 1.41
C ALA A 27 5.74 1.66 2.08
N PHE A 28 5.84 2.49 3.10
CA PHE A 28 4.68 3.12 3.71
C PHE A 28 4.76 4.59 3.39
N ILE A 29 3.67 5.14 2.88
CA ILE A 29 3.63 6.54 2.50
C ILE A 29 2.56 7.23 3.33
N ASN A 30 3.01 8.22 4.11
CA ASN A 30 2.10 9.08 4.84
C ASN A 30 1.74 10.24 3.93
N LEU A 31 0.46 10.56 3.84
CA LEU A 31 0.01 11.60 2.93
C LEU A 31 -1.02 12.47 3.61
N GLU A 32 -0.86 13.78 3.44
CA GLU A 32 -1.82 14.72 3.94
C GLU A 32 -2.75 15.07 2.79
N VAL A 33 -4.01 14.69 2.87
CA VAL A 33 -4.97 14.94 1.80
C VAL A 33 -6.02 15.92 2.29
N ASP A 34 -6.18 17.00 1.56
CA ASP A 34 -7.23 17.96 1.85
C ASP A 34 -8.57 17.25 1.71
N PRO A 35 -9.48 17.39 2.65
CA PRO A 35 -10.79 16.74 2.54
C PRO A 35 -11.50 17.00 1.22
N LYS A 36 -11.27 18.15 0.62
CA LYS A 36 -11.91 18.46 -0.65
C LYS A 36 -11.36 17.63 -1.79
N GLN A 37 -10.17 17.06 -1.63
CA GLN A 37 -9.55 16.26 -2.66
C GLN A 37 -9.91 14.79 -2.54
N LYS A 38 -10.51 14.37 -1.44
CA LYS A 38 -10.80 12.96 -1.23
C LYS A 38 -11.64 12.34 -2.34
N PRO A 39 -12.65 13.01 -2.88
CA PRO A 39 -13.42 12.41 -3.97
C PRO A 39 -12.60 12.08 -5.20
N VAL A 40 -11.47 12.76 -5.40
CA VAL A 40 -10.58 12.48 -6.52
C VAL A 40 -9.51 11.50 -6.10
N PHE A 41 -9.05 11.62 -4.86
CA PHE A 41 -7.96 10.80 -4.34
C PHE A 41 -8.33 9.32 -4.26
N TYR A 42 -9.49 9.00 -3.70
CA TYR A 42 -9.84 7.60 -3.49
C TYR A 42 -9.92 6.80 -4.78
N PRO A 43 -10.59 7.28 -5.84
CA PRO A 43 -10.58 6.52 -7.08
C PRO A 43 -9.20 6.39 -7.69
N PHE A 44 -8.35 7.41 -7.51
CA PHE A 44 -7.00 7.36 -8.04
C PHE A 44 -6.22 6.21 -7.41
N VAL A 45 -6.17 6.13 -6.08
CA VAL A 45 -5.38 5.08 -5.44
C VAL A 45 -6.01 3.71 -5.66
N ASP A 46 -7.34 3.66 -5.75
CA ASP A 46 -8.00 2.39 -5.99
C ASP A 46 -7.63 1.81 -7.34
N SER A 47 -7.28 2.66 -8.29
CA SER A 47 -6.93 2.21 -9.63
C SER A 47 -5.47 1.77 -9.76
N ILE A 48 -4.65 1.96 -8.73
CA ILE A 48 -3.23 1.64 -8.78
C ILE A 48 -2.99 0.30 -8.11
N PRO A 49 -2.68 -0.75 -8.87
CA PRO A 49 -2.53 -2.08 -8.27
C PRO A 49 -1.37 -2.18 -7.29
N ASN A 50 -0.41 -1.28 -7.38
CA ASN A 50 0.73 -1.27 -6.47
C ASN A 50 0.36 -0.82 -5.06
N VAL A 51 -0.81 -0.22 -4.88
CA VAL A 51 -1.28 0.20 -3.58
C VAL A 51 -1.95 -1.01 -2.92
N LEU A 52 -1.31 -1.55 -1.90
CA LEU A 52 -1.82 -2.72 -1.22
C LEU A 52 -2.88 -2.37 -0.20
N GLU A 53 -2.74 -1.22 0.43
CA GLU A 53 -3.69 -0.72 1.42
C GLU A 53 -3.68 0.78 1.41
N CYS A 54 -4.80 1.37 1.71
CA CYS A 54 -4.89 2.81 1.90
C CYS A 54 -5.79 3.02 3.12
N ASN A 55 -5.22 3.56 4.17
CA ASN A 55 -5.92 3.72 5.44
C ASN A 55 -6.04 5.18 5.80
N CYS A 56 -7.20 5.54 6.34
CA CYS A 56 -7.39 6.87 6.89
C CYS A 56 -7.00 6.77 8.36
N VAL A 57 -6.07 7.56 8.80
CA VAL A 57 -5.51 7.45 10.14
C VAL A 57 -5.59 8.80 10.85
N THR A 58 -5.39 8.77 12.15
CA THR A 58 -5.36 10.01 12.92
C THR A 58 -3.95 10.59 12.88
N GLY A 59 -3.85 11.87 13.17
CA GLY A 59 -2.55 12.53 13.23
C GLY A 59 -2.38 13.55 12.13
N GLU A 60 -1.16 14.02 12.01
CA GLU A 60 -0.86 15.06 11.05
C GLU A 60 -1.10 14.60 9.61
N PHE A 61 -0.70 13.39 9.30
CA PHE A 61 -0.95 12.84 7.98
C PHE A 61 -2.19 11.96 8.06
N SER A 62 -3.20 12.32 7.30
CA SER A 62 -4.49 11.66 7.42
C SER A 62 -4.58 10.33 6.68
N MET A 63 -3.66 10.06 5.76
CA MET A 63 -3.67 8.83 5.00
C MET A 63 -2.37 8.07 5.16
N LEU A 64 -2.47 6.75 5.25
CA LEU A 64 -1.30 5.88 5.30
C LEU A 64 -1.47 4.81 4.25
N LEU A 65 -0.58 4.80 3.27
CA LEU A 65 -0.63 3.84 2.19
C LEU A 65 0.48 2.82 2.35
N LYS A 66 0.16 1.58 2.02
CA LYS A 66 1.15 0.53 1.94
C LYS A 66 1.26 0.16 0.48
N VAL A 67 2.46 0.24 -0.07
CA VAL A 67 2.66 0.04 -1.51
C VAL A 67 3.82 -0.91 -1.76
N ALA A 68 3.84 -1.47 -2.96
CA ALA A 68 4.94 -2.31 -3.40
C ALA A 68 5.25 -2.01 -4.86
N PHE A 69 6.52 -1.84 -5.17
CA PHE A 69 6.97 -1.52 -6.52
C PHE A 69 8.19 -2.37 -6.88
N PRO A 70 8.39 -2.64 -8.16
CA PRO A 70 9.56 -3.40 -8.58
C PRO A 70 10.87 -2.64 -8.38
N THR A 71 10.84 -1.32 -8.54
CA THR A 71 12.05 -0.52 -8.48
C THR A 71 11.79 0.77 -7.72
N THR A 72 12.86 1.39 -7.25
CA THR A 72 12.74 2.68 -6.59
C THR A 72 12.33 3.78 -7.56
N ASN A 73 12.68 3.64 -8.85
CA ASN A 73 12.25 4.63 -9.82
C ASN A 73 10.74 4.65 -9.98
N GLU A 74 10.11 3.49 -9.99
CA GLU A 74 8.66 3.44 -10.10
C GLU A 74 8.00 3.97 -8.84
N LEU A 75 8.59 3.67 -7.69
CA LEU A 75 8.09 4.23 -6.43
C LEU A 75 8.17 5.75 -6.46
N ASP A 76 9.29 6.29 -6.93
CA ASP A 76 9.48 7.73 -6.97
C ASP A 76 8.45 8.39 -7.89
N THR A 77 8.17 7.77 -9.04
CA THR A 77 7.16 8.29 -9.95
C THR A 77 5.80 8.35 -9.26
N PHE A 78 5.46 7.29 -8.53
CA PHE A 78 4.18 7.25 -7.85
C PHE A 78 4.10 8.31 -6.75
N ILE A 79 5.20 8.51 -6.02
CA ILE A 79 5.23 9.55 -5.00
C ILE A 79 4.97 10.91 -5.62
N GLY A 80 5.57 11.16 -6.79
CA GLY A 80 5.33 12.41 -7.49
C GLY A 80 3.86 12.61 -7.83
N GLU A 81 3.18 11.53 -8.20
CA GLU A 81 1.75 11.63 -8.48
C GLU A 81 0.96 11.90 -7.22
N LEU A 82 1.36 11.32 -6.10
CA LEU A 82 0.66 11.57 -4.86
C LEU A 82 0.82 13.00 -4.38
N GLN A 83 1.92 13.63 -4.73
CA GLN A 83 2.18 14.99 -4.26
C GLN A 83 1.21 16.02 -4.82
N GLN A 84 0.46 15.66 -5.85
CA GLN A 84 -0.59 16.56 -6.31
C GLN A 84 -1.72 16.66 -5.29
N PHE A 85 -1.83 15.71 -4.38
CA PHE A 85 -2.89 15.72 -3.38
C PHE A 85 -2.43 16.31 -2.05
N GLY A 86 -1.14 16.42 -1.84
CA GLY A 86 -0.64 16.98 -0.59
C GLY A 86 0.78 16.51 -0.28
N LYS A 87 1.18 16.77 0.94
CA LYS A 87 2.53 16.49 1.39
C LYS A 87 2.70 15.00 1.68
N THR A 88 3.81 14.44 1.26
CA THR A 88 4.09 13.02 1.46
C THR A 88 5.30 12.82 2.36
N TYR A 89 5.29 11.70 3.08
CA TYR A 89 6.44 11.27 3.86
C TYR A 89 6.55 9.77 3.66
N THR A 90 7.63 9.31 3.03
CA THR A 90 7.77 7.93 2.61
C THR A 90 8.83 7.21 3.42
N GLN A 91 8.49 5.99 3.83
CA GLN A 91 9.41 5.13 4.54
C GLN A 91 9.52 3.82 3.78
N VAL A 92 10.72 3.50 3.30
CA VAL A 92 10.95 2.26 2.58
C VAL A 92 11.27 1.18 3.61
N VAL A 93 10.67 0.01 3.45
CA VAL A 93 10.88 -1.08 4.38
C VAL A 93 12.20 -1.77 4.05
N PHE A 94 13.13 -1.76 4.99
CA PHE A 94 14.39 -2.46 4.81
C PHE A 94 14.22 -3.94 5.08
N SER A 95 13.50 -4.30 6.12
CA SER A 95 13.31 -5.70 6.48
C SER A 95 12.07 -5.82 7.34
N THR A 96 11.51 -7.01 7.38
CA THR A 96 10.31 -7.29 8.16
C THR A 96 10.59 -8.48 9.06
N SER A 97 10.59 -8.25 10.34
CA SER A 97 10.86 -9.34 11.28
C SER A 97 9.64 -10.18 11.55
N VAL A 98 8.46 -9.58 11.50
CA VAL A 98 7.21 -10.33 11.65
C VAL A 98 6.33 -9.88 10.49
N GLY A 99 6.08 -10.79 9.56
CA GLY A 99 5.25 -10.47 8.40
C GLY A 99 3.78 -10.42 8.77
N PRO A 100 2.95 -10.08 7.80
CA PRO A 100 1.52 -10.00 8.04
C PRO A 100 0.99 -11.35 8.49
N ARG A 101 0.14 -11.33 9.49
CA ARG A 101 -0.49 -12.55 9.97
C ARG A 101 -1.80 -12.15 10.61
N GLY A 102 -2.74 -13.07 10.59
CA GLY A 102 -4.03 -12.79 11.17
C GLY A 102 -4.00 -12.97 12.67
N ILE A 103 -5.07 -12.57 13.31
CA ILE A 103 -5.23 -12.81 14.71
C ILE A 103 -5.47 -14.29 14.90
N HIS A 104 -4.71 -14.88 15.80
CA HIS A 104 -4.80 -16.30 16.05
C HIS A 104 -5.50 -16.52 17.37
N PHE A 105 -6.64 -17.20 17.33
CA PHE A 105 -7.35 -17.46 18.55
C PHE A 105 -6.95 -18.82 19.07
N GLU A 106 -6.53 -18.83 20.35
CA GLU A 106 -6.06 -19.97 20.95
C GLU A 106 -6.98 -21.04 20.99
N ASP A 107 -6.66 -22.04 20.99
CA ASP A 107 -7.48 -23.11 21.11
C ASP A 107 -8.49 -23.06 20.17
N GLN A 108 -8.34 -22.32 19.27
CA GLN A 108 -9.21 -22.33 18.28
C GLN A 108 -8.72 -23.18 17.35
#